data_5978c0df03e9f7d452e40629bfd8c9f6
#
_entry.id   5978c0df03e9f7d452e40629bfd8c9f6
#
_cell.length_a   1.000
_cell.length_b   1.000
_cell.length_c   1.000
_cell.angle_alpha   90.00
_cell.angle_beta   90.00
_cell.angle_gamma   90.00
#
_symmetry.space_group_name_H-M   'P 1'
#
loop_
_entity.id
_entity.type
_entity.pdbx_description
1 polymer ?
#
loop_
_entity_poly.entity_id
_entity_poly.type
_entity_poly.pdbx_seq_one_letter_code
_entity_poly.pdbx_strand_id
1 'polypeptide(L)'
;MKASLTAIVCAALLSSVAARAADSQQILAQWRASVRARALPPSDVHFVRQGSDDSLPTVTDEWLGADGDYRVRTDRKFDSDEIVLKGGQAQRRDWDGYVRVPNGDELARLRSEAFAARVLAFGPSGEFAVRDIKAGADGCCDVLTLTPPGGIGFEWTIDRKTHLPVSSYELEGEGDAATTKYADWSASPWGTLIPHRIDVIDSDRVPATFTVQSATSLEAKPDADFADLVAGPSDVRMTSDTAVLPFTMEAKHIVIPVSVNGHAPIGFIFDTGDESEGLNAARMSSFGIASYGRTAISGGGQQVQSAYARDVEFGFTDGVVLANQHTATFDATGLERALGVPIGGILGYDFISRFVIEIDYKKQLMILHNPRTWSYPGTGAIVPITFDDGIPYFEARLSIPTNSDLPAHVVADFGAAGSITFTAPFVKANNLLTLIGTNNTVTRYAGLEKEFFAQANSRGVVPELRLGPIVERAIPVSLSANTSGAYGTGQFAGTIGETIYSRYHVYLDYPRNRIIFESTPDAATPFKQDKTFGLTLIAAGNDLHTFVVTAVAANSPAAKANFQAKDEITALDGVPASKFALSDLRNHLAREGESETFTIKRGGKLTAIKTTIVLYGGNIP
;
A
#
# COMPACT_ATOMS: atom_id res chain seq x y z
N MET A 1 6.64 37.23 -41.33
CA MET A 1 7.74 36.66 -40.51
C MET A 1 7.31 35.73 -39.39
N LYS A 2 6.05 35.72 -38.94
CA LYS A 2 5.60 34.77 -37.90
C LYS A 2 5.29 33.34 -38.39
N ALA A 3 4.97 33.15 -39.68
CA ALA A 3 4.66 31.81 -40.23
C ALA A 3 5.92 30.94 -40.49
N SER A 4 7.09 31.54 -40.66
CA SER A 4 8.36 30.82 -40.89
C SER A 4 8.94 30.16 -39.60
N LEU A 5 8.71 30.76 -38.41
CA LEU A 5 9.28 30.22 -37.18
C LEU A 5 8.57 28.94 -36.71
N THR A 6 7.24 28.88 -36.86
CA THR A 6 6.44 27.71 -36.48
C THR A 6 6.76 26.48 -37.33
N ALA A 7 6.98 26.68 -38.63
CA ALA A 7 7.37 25.62 -39.54
C ALA A 7 8.77 25.04 -39.27
N ILE A 8 9.71 25.88 -38.85
CA ILE A 8 11.08 25.46 -38.51
C ILE A 8 11.10 24.71 -37.18
N VAL A 9 10.31 25.12 -36.19
CA VAL A 9 10.21 24.45 -34.90
C VAL A 9 9.52 23.08 -35.06
N CYS A 10 8.46 23.00 -35.85
CA CYS A 10 7.81 21.71 -36.15
C CYS A 10 8.72 20.76 -36.96
N ALA A 11 9.49 21.28 -37.92
CA ALA A 11 10.44 20.46 -38.69
C ALA A 11 11.62 19.98 -37.83
N ALA A 12 12.12 20.81 -36.91
CA ALA A 12 13.17 20.44 -35.97
C ALA A 12 12.69 19.40 -34.95
N LEU A 13 11.46 19.52 -34.45
CA LEU A 13 10.85 18.52 -33.57
C LEU A 13 10.59 17.19 -34.29
N LEU A 14 10.07 17.22 -35.51
CA LEU A 14 9.86 16.02 -36.33
C LEU A 14 11.18 15.35 -36.71
N SER A 15 12.23 16.11 -37.02
CA SER A 15 13.55 15.55 -37.30
C SER A 15 14.21 14.94 -36.05
N SER A 16 14.03 15.52 -34.87
CA SER A 16 14.57 14.97 -33.63
C SER A 16 13.84 13.70 -33.19
N VAL A 17 12.53 13.62 -33.39
CA VAL A 17 11.74 12.40 -33.14
C VAL A 17 12.10 11.28 -34.10
N ALA A 18 12.27 11.61 -35.40
CA ALA A 18 12.67 10.62 -36.41
C ALA A 18 14.11 10.11 -36.19
N ALA A 19 15.04 10.97 -35.78
CA ALA A 19 16.40 10.57 -35.41
C ALA A 19 16.42 9.65 -34.19
N ARG A 20 15.68 9.97 -33.13
CA ARG A 20 15.55 9.11 -31.93
C ARG A 20 14.91 7.76 -32.26
N ALA A 21 13.89 7.71 -33.12
CA ALA A 21 13.28 6.47 -33.56
C ALA A 21 14.26 5.60 -34.35
N ALA A 22 15.12 6.19 -35.17
CA ALA A 22 16.18 5.46 -35.91
C ALA A 22 17.22 4.88 -34.95
N ASP A 23 17.64 5.66 -33.93
CA ASP A 23 18.59 5.21 -32.91
C ASP A 23 18.03 4.04 -32.08
N SER A 24 16.74 4.08 -31.70
CA SER A 24 16.10 2.98 -30.95
C SER A 24 16.07 1.69 -31.75
N GLN A 25 15.74 1.74 -33.03
CA GLN A 25 15.72 0.58 -33.87
C GLN A 25 17.12 -0.04 -34.06
N GLN A 26 18.15 0.80 -34.12
CA GLN A 26 19.53 0.33 -34.19
C GLN A 26 19.94 -0.39 -32.90
N ILE A 27 19.68 0.19 -31.73
CA ILE A 27 20.00 -0.44 -30.43
C ILE A 27 19.26 -1.77 -30.29
N LEU A 28 17.96 -1.81 -30.61
CA LEU A 28 17.17 -3.04 -30.59
C LEU A 28 17.70 -4.08 -31.56
N ALA A 29 18.14 -3.70 -32.76
CA ALA A 29 18.73 -4.61 -33.74
C ALA A 29 20.06 -5.19 -33.22
N GLN A 30 20.91 -4.39 -32.62
CA GLN A 30 22.15 -4.82 -32.00
C GLN A 30 21.90 -5.76 -30.81
N TRP A 31 20.95 -5.42 -29.95
CA TRP A 31 20.54 -6.29 -28.84
C TRP A 31 20.04 -7.65 -29.37
N ARG A 32 19.09 -7.65 -30.33
CA ARG A 32 18.59 -8.89 -30.96
C ARG A 32 19.71 -9.75 -31.51
N ALA A 33 20.66 -9.13 -32.19
CA ALA A 33 21.81 -9.86 -32.76
C ALA A 33 22.71 -10.45 -31.67
N SER A 34 22.99 -9.70 -30.61
CA SER A 34 23.86 -10.13 -29.51
C SER A 34 23.28 -11.27 -28.69
N VAL A 35 22.00 -11.23 -28.38
CA VAL A 35 21.33 -12.36 -27.69
C VAL A 35 20.93 -13.48 -28.66
N ARG A 36 21.18 -13.34 -29.97
CA ARG A 36 20.69 -14.30 -30.98
C ARG A 36 19.19 -14.50 -30.91
N ALA A 37 18.46 -13.38 -30.83
CA ALA A 37 17.00 -13.37 -30.68
C ALA A 37 16.32 -14.19 -31.75
N ARG A 38 15.25 -14.89 -31.41
CA ARG A 38 14.41 -15.64 -32.32
C ARG A 38 13.09 -14.90 -32.52
N ALA A 39 12.59 -14.91 -33.75
CA ALA A 39 11.31 -14.27 -34.09
C ALA A 39 10.13 -14.96 -33.37
N LEU A 40 10.20 -16.27 -33.23
CA LEU A 40 9.26 -17.09 -32.45
C LEU A 40 10.05 -18.08 -31.60
N PRO A 41 9.67 -18.34 -30.36
CA PRO A 41 10.23 -19.43 -29.57
C PRO A 41 9.90 -20.75 -30.29
N PRO A 42 10.82 -21.73 -30.30
CA PRO A 42 10.59 -23.02 -30.99
C PRO A 42 9.50 -23.86 -30.33
N SER A 43 9.21 -23.58 -29.06
CA SER A 43 8.28 -24.30 -28.18
C SER A 43 8.15 -23.53 -26.89
N ASP A 44 7.32 -24.00 -25.98
CA ASP A 44 7.29 -23.54 -24.61
C ASP A 44 8.63 -23.81 -23.93
N VAL A 45 9.00 -22.99 -22.98
CA VAL A 45 10.24 -23.16 -22.22
C VAL A 45 9.96 -23.11 -20.73
N HIS A 46 10.78 -23.83 -19.97
CA HIS A 46 10.71 -23.89 -18.52
C HIS A 46 12.06 -23.58 -17.91
N PHE A 47 12.08 -22.69 -16.94
CA PHE A 47 13.22 -22.34 -16.13
C PHE A 47 13.00 -22.79 -14.69
N VAL A 48 14.05 -23.33 -14.10
CA VAL A 48 14.15 -23.49 -12.64
C VAL A 48 15.26 -22.57 -12.18
N ARG A 49 14.93 -21.64 -11.28
CA ARG A 49 15.90 -20.78 -10.64
C ARG A 49 15.96 -21.08 -9.15
N GLN A 50 17.13 -20.99 -8.57
CA GLN A 50 17.35 -21.16 -7.14
C GLN A 50 18.07 -19.94 -6.61
N GLY A 51 17.64 -19.49 -5.43
CA GLY A 51 18.23 -18.31 -4.82
C GLY A 51 17.80 -18.10 -3.39
N SER A 52 17.76 -16.85 -3.02
CA SER A 52 17.27 -16.38 -1.73
C SER A 52 16.42 -15.15 -1.95
N ASP A 53 15.24 -15.15 -1.38
CA ASP A 53 14.29 -14.05 -1.32
C ASP A 53 13.90 -13.84 0.14
N ASP A 54 13.90 -12.59 0.62
CA ASP A 54 13.67 -12.24 2.03
C ASP A 54 14.49 -13.08 3.03
N SER A 55 15.74 -13.37 2.65
CA SER A 55 16.66 -14.25 3.39
C SER A 55 16.20 -15.72 3.50
N LEU A 56 15.20 -16.12 2.72
CA LEU A 56 14.72 -17.49 2.66
C LEU A 56 15.24 -18.22 1.43
N PRO A 57 15.67 -19.49 1.53
CA PRO A 57 15.94 -20.31 0.37
C PRO A 57 14.71 -20.40 -0.52
N THR A 58 14.86 -20.03 -1.79
CA THR A 58 13.75 -19.89 -2.74
C THR A 58 14.06 -20.64 -4.02
N VAL A 59 13.05 -21.33 -4.55
CA VAL A 59 13.05 -21.94 -5.87
C VAL A 59 11.92 -21.30 -6.68
N THR A 60 12.26 -20.85 -7.89
CA THR A 60 11.24 -20.32 -8.82
C THR A 60 11.19 -21.22 -10.04
N ASP A 61 9.99 -21.73 -10.32
CA ASP A 61 9.64 -22.40 -11.56
C ASP A 61 8.91 -21.43 -12.48
N GLU A 62 9.41 -21.21 -13.69
CA GLU A 62 8.85 -20.25 -14.64
C GLU A 62 8.63 -20.90 -15.99
N TRP A 63 7.42 -20.83 -16.51
CA TRP A 63 7.01 -21.34 -17.81
C TRP A 63 6.64 -20.17 -18.72
N LEU A 64 7.15 -20.20 -19.94
CA LEU A 64 6.87 -19.22 -20.99
C LEU A 64 6.31 -19.93 -22.20
N GLY A 65 5.05 -19.67 -22.52
CA GLY A 65 4.38 -20.20 -23.68
C GLY A 65 4.83 -19.51 -24.97
N ALA A 66 4.85 -20.27 -26.06
CA ALA A 66 5.15 -19.74 -27.39
C ALA A 66 4.13 -18.68 -27.85
N ASP A 67 2.89 -18.78 -27.39
CA ASP A 67 1.76 -17.88 -27.66
C ASP A 67 1.70 -16.64 -26.78
N GLY A 68 2.52 -16.57 -25.73
CA GLY A 68 2.57 -15.45 -24.80
C GLY A 68 2.02 -15.75 -23.43
N ASP A 69 1.51 -16.95 -23.21
CA ASP A 69 1.11 -17.40 -21.89
C ASP A 69 2.31 -17.46 -20.93
N TYR A 70 2.08 -17.21 -19.67
CA TYR A 70 3.11 -17.11 -18.64
C TYR A 70 2.62 -17.76 -17.36
N ARG A 71 3.50 -18.49 -16.70
CA ARG A 71 3.27 -19.02 -15.37
C ARG A 71 4.55 -18.90 -14.57
N VAL A 72 4.44 -18.49 -13.32
CA VAL A 72 5.53 -18.52 -12.38
C VAL A 72 5.02 -19.06 -11.06
N ARG A 73 5.80 -19.96 -10.46
CA ARG A 73 5.60 -20.45 -9.11
C ARG A 73 6.85 -20.18 -8.31
N THR A 74 6.69 -19.54 -7.18
CA THR A 74 7.76 -19.25 -6.23
C THR A 74 7.54 -20.09 -4.99
N ASP A 75 8.44 -21.02 -4.74
CA ASP A 75 8.46 -21.83 -3.52
C ASP A 75 9.55 -21.30 -2.60
N ARG A 76 9.15 -20.72 -1.47
CA ARG A 76 10.03 -20.41 -0.35
C ARG A 76 9.97 -21.57 0.63
N LYS A 77 10.90 -21.65 1.53
CA LYS A 77 11.00 -22.78 2.49
C LYS A 77 9.68 -23.10 3.22
N PHE A 78 8.80 -22.13 3.41
CA PHE A 78 7.61 -22.25 4.26
C PHE A 78 6.31 -21.88 3.57
N ASP A 79 6.36 -21.26 2.41
CA ASP A 79 5.22 -20.76 1.66
C ASP A 79 5.46 -20.89 0.16
N SER A 80 4.40 -20.73 -0.63
CA SER A 80 4.49 -20.65 -2.08
C SER A 80 3.39 -19.74 -2.62
N ASP A 81 3.74 -18.96 -3.62
CA ASP A 81 2.78 -18.21 -4.44
C ASP A 81 2.87 -18.64 -5.90
N GLU A 82 1.82 -18.41 -6.66
CA GLU A 82 1.76 -18.84 -8.04
C GLU A 82 0.88 -17.92 -8.88
N ILE A 83 1.38 -17.57 -10.05
CA ILE A 83 0.72 -16.69 -11.01
C ILE A 83 0.59 -17.42 -12.35
N VAL A 84 -0.57 -17.31 -12.96
CA VAL A 84 -0.81 -17.73 -14.35
C VAL A 84 -1.39 -16.55 -15.12
N LEU A 85 -0.76 -16.20 -16.24
CA LEU A 85 -1.27 -15.25 -17.22
C LEU A 85 -1.58 -16.02 -18.51
N LYS A 86 -2.84 -16.11 -18.87
CA LYS A 86 -3.31 -16.84 -20.06
C LYS A 86 -4.25 -15.97 -20.89
N GLY A 87 -3.96 -15.82 -22.17
CA GLY A 87 -4.77 -14.98 -23.04
C GLY A 87 -4.93 -13.54 -22.55
N GLY A 88 -3.97 -13.01 -21.81
CA GLY A 88 -3.97 -11.67 -21.24
C GLY A 88 -4.80 -11.49 -19.96
N GLN A 89 -5.36 -12.56 -19.39
CA GLN A 89 -6.02 -12.59 -18.08
C GLN A 89 -5.11 -13.30 -17.08
N ALA A 90 -5.09 -12.83 -15.85
CA ALA A 90 -4.25 -13.41 -14.81
C ALA A 90 -5.08 -14.06 -13.70
N GLN A 91 -4.51 -15.08 -13.09
CA GLN A 91 -4.91 -15.64 -11.81
C GLN A 91 -3.68 -15.65 -10.91
N ARG A 92 -3.87 -15.35 -9.63
CA ARG A 92 -2.84 -15.44 -8.60
C ARG A 92 -3.34 -16.29 -7.45
N ARG A 93 -2.55 -17.26 -7.02
CA ARG A 93 -2.73 -17.99 -5.77
C ARG A 93 -1.71 -17.46 -4.78
N ASP A 94 -2.20 -16.88 -3.69
CA ASP A 94 -1.35 -16.40 -2.60
C ASP A 94 -0.80 -17.55 -1.74
N TRP A 95 0.04 -17.20 -0.79
CA TRP A 95 0.68 -18.14 0.13
C TRP A 95 -0.29 -18.91 1.04
N ASP A 96 -1.50 -18.40 1.27
CA ASP A 96 -2.56 -19.06 2.02
C ASP A 96 -3.43 -19.97 1.14
N GLY A 97 -3.13 -20.04 -0.15
CA GLY A 97 -3.83 -20.86 -1.13
C GLY A 97 -5.11 -20.26 -1.69
N TYR A 98 -5.40 -19.01 -1.39
CA TYR A 98 -6.53 -18.29 -1.98
C TYR A 98 -6.23 -17.89 -3.42
N VAL A 99 -7.18 -18.13 -4.33
CA VAL A 99 -7.04 -17.78 -5.75
C VAL A 99 -7.90 -16.56 -6.06
N ARG A 100 -7.26 -15.54 -6.61
CA ARG A 100 -7.91 -14.30 -7.06
C ARG A 100 -7.60 -13.97 -8.52
N VAL A 101 -8.39 -13.06 -9.08
CA VAL A 101 -8.20 -12.54 -10.44
C VAL A 101 -7.67 -11.11 -10.35
N PRO A 102 -6.38 -10.88 -10.60
CA PRO A 102 -5.79 -9.54 -10.64
C PRO A 102 -6.48 -8.62 -11.64
N ASN A 103 -6.56 -7.34 -11.31
CA ASN A 103 -7.10 -6.31 -12.19
C ASN A 103 -6.30 -5.01 -12.05
N GLY A 104 -6.67 -3.94 -12.80
CA GLY A 104 -6.03 -2.62 -12.69
C GLY A 104 -4.53 -2.69 -12.89
N ASP A 105 -3.80 -2.02 -12.00
CA ASP A 105 -2.35 -1.86 -12.07
C ASP A 105 -1.62 -3.18 -11.81
N GLU A 106 -2.13 -4.02 -10.92
CA GLU A 106 -1.57 -5.36 -10.70
C GLU A 106 -1.58 -6.19 -11.99
N LEU A 107 -2.71 -6.24 -12.72
CA LEU A 107 -2.75 -6.95 -14.00
C LEU A 107 -1.79 -6.35 -15.03
N ALA A 108 -1.66 -5.03 -15.06
CA ALA A 108 -0.72 -4.36 -15.96
C ALA A 108 0.73 -4.71 -15.60
N ARG A 109 1.08 -4.78 -14.33
CA ARG A 109 2.39 -5.21 -13.84
C ARG A 109 2.69 -6.66 -14.22
N LEU A 110 1.77 -7.60 -13.97
CA LEU A 110 1.94 -9.01 -14.35
C LEU A 110 2.16 -9.20 -15.85
N ARG A 111 1.49 -8.40 -16.69
CA ARG A 111 1.75 -8.40 -18.13
C ARG A 111 3.16 -7.93 -18.47
N SER A 112 3.67 -6.96 -17.72
CA SER A 112 5.01 -6.44 -17.93
C SER A 112 6.09 -7.39 -17.43
N GLU A 113 5.86 -8.09 -16.33
CA GLU A 113 6.74 -9.17 -15.84
C GLU A 113 6.83 -10.30 -16.86
N ALA A 114 5.69 -10.79 -17.37
CA ALA A 114 5.65 -11.80 -18.43
C ALA A 114 6.39 -11.34 -19.69
N PHE A 115 6.24 -10.06 -20.06
CA PHE A 115 6.98 -9.48 -21.19
C PHE A 115 8.49 -9.45 -20.90
N ALA A 116 8.92 -9.01 -19.72
CA ALA A 116 10.33 -8.96 -19.34
C ALA A 116 10.97 -10.37 -19.36
N ALA A 117 10.27 -11.37 -18.80
CA ALA A 117 10.71 -12.76 -18.83
C ALA A 117 10.90 -13.27 -20.28
N ARG A 118 9.97 -12.96 -21.18
CA ARG A 118 10.08 -13.32 -22.60
C ARG A 118 11.24 -12.62 -23.30
N VAL A 119 11.46 -11.33 -23.02
CA VAL A 119 12.59 -10.58 -23.59
C VAL A 119 13.92 -11.19 -23.14
N LEU A 120 14.02 -11.63 -21.90
CA LEU A 120 15.23 -12.31 -21.39
C LEU A 120 15.43 -13.70 -22.00
N ALA A 121 14.35 -14.44 -22.22
CA ALA A 121 14.41 -15.80 -22.76
C ALA A 121 14.67 -15.83 -24.28
N PHE A 122 14.12 -14.90 -25.05
CA PHE A 122 14.08 -14.97 -26.51
C PHE A 122 14.66 -13.73 -27.21
N GLY A 123 14.99 -12.69 -26.47
CA GLY A 123 15.35 -11.37 -27.01
C GLY A 123 14.10 -10.49 -27.28
N PRO A 124 14.30 -9.19 -27.51
CA PRO A 124 13.20 -8.23 -27.69
C PRO A 124 12.51 -8.44 -29.05
N SER A 125 11.50 -9.30 -29.06
CA SER A 125 10.63 -9.60 -30.21
C SER A 125 9.16 -9.42 -29.82
N GLY A 126 8.30 -9.09 -30.79
CA GLY A 126 6.87 -8.90 -30.57
C GLY A 126 6.45 -7.43 -30.49
N GLU A 127 5.24 -7.20 -30.01
CA GLU A 127 4.65 -5.87 -29.92
C GLU A 127 5.04 -5.18 -28.62
N PHE A 128 5.64 -4.01 -28.72
CA PHE A 128 5.92 -3.10 -27.61
C PHE A 128 6.15 -1.69 -28.16
N ALA A 129 5.88 -0.70 -27.33
CA ALA A 129 6.20 0.69 -27.63
C ALA A 129 7.59 1.05 -27.06
N VAL A 130 8.42 1.71 -27.89
CA VAL A 130 9.64 2.39 -27.39
C VAL A 130 9.25 3.83 -27.10
N ARG A 131 9.23 4.21 -25.82
CA ARG A 131 8.80 5.54 -25.39
C ARG A 131 9.93 6.56 -25.32
N ASP A 132 11.13 6.14 -24.93
CA ASP A 132 12.28 7.04 -24.78
C ASP A 132 13.61 6.30 -24.96
N ILE A 133 14.66 7.08 -25.24
CA ILE A 133 16.06 6.66 -25.26
C ILE A 133 16.87 7.68 -24.51
N LYS A 134 17.70 7.24 -23.58
CA LYS A 134 18.64 8.08 -22.83
C LYS A 134 20.03 7.46 -22.91
N ALA A 135 21.06 8.30 -22.89
CA ALA A 135 22.41 7.83 -22.60
C ALA A 135 22.53 7.52 -21.10
N GLY A 136 23.08 6.38 -20.74
CA GLY A 136 23.40 6.04 -19.35
C GLY A 136 24.38 7.07 -18.76
N ALA A 137 24.32 7.28 -17.45
CA ALA A 137 25.05 8.34 -16.72
C ALA A 137 26.58 8.26 -16.96
N ASP A 138 27.15 7.05 -17.12
CA ASP A 138 28.58 6.84 -17.28
C ASP A 138 29.02 6.73 -18.76
N GLY A 139 28.10 6.97 -19.70
CA GLY A 139 28.35 6.82 -21.13
C GLY A 139 28.64 5.41 -21.63
N CYS A 140 28.60 4.40 -20.74
CA CYS A 140 28.82 2.99 -21.07
C CYS A 140 27.64 2.35 -21.78
N CYS A 141 26.47 2.92 -21.59
CA CYS A 141 25.24 2.22 -21.83
C CYS A 141 24.20 3.11 -22.55
N ASP A 142 23.22 2.48 -23.16
CA ASP A 142 21.99 3.09 -23.65
C ASP A 142 20.82 2.62 -22.80
N VAL A 143 19.89 3.52 -22.49
CA VAL A 143 18.69 3.20 -21.72
C VAL A 143 17.48 3.32 -22.64
N LEU A 144 16.74 2.23 -22.79
CA LEU A 144 15.52 2.15 -23.59
C LEU A 144 14.32 1.98 -22.69
N THR A 145 13.29 2.79 -22.88
CA THR A 145 11.99 2.56 -22.24
C THR A 145 11.10 1.72 -23.15
N LEU A 146 10.78 0.51 -22.74
CA LEU A 146 9.88 -0.41 -23.43
C LEU A 146 8.60 -0.58 -22.63
N THR A 147 7.46 -0.50 -23.31
CA THR A 147 6.13 -0.72 -22.70
C THR A 147 5.36 -1.74 -23.53
N PRO A 148 5.01 -2.90 -22.97
CA PRO A 148 4.17 -3.88 -23.63
C PRO A 148 2.70 -3.44 -23.70
N PRO A 149 1.90 -4.00 -24.62
CA PRO A 149 0.47 -3.71 -24.67
C PRO A 149 -0.24 -4.03 -23.37
N GLY A 150 -0.94 -3.04 -22.79
CA GLY A 150 -1.67 -3.20 -21.55
C GLY A 150 -0.83 -3.43 -20.30
N GLY A 151 0.48 -3.17 -20.40
CA GLY A 151 1.43 -3.24 -19.28
C GLY A 151 1.99 -1.87 -18.93
N ILE A 152 2.83 -1.85 -17.91
CA ILE A 152 3.64 -0.70 -17.49
C ILE A 152 5.00 -0.69 -18.18
N GLY A 153 5.74 0.41 -18.05
CA GLY A 153 7.02 0.59 -18.73
C GLY A 153 8.21 0.06 -17.94
N PHE A 154 9.21 -0.45 -18.66
CA PHE A 154 10.53 -0.76 -18.13
C PHE A 154 11.61 0.08 -18.78
N GLU A 155 12.54 0.62 -18.02
CA GLU A 155 13.83 1.11 -18.52
C GLU A 155 14.83 -0.04 -18.58
N TRP A 156 15.29 -0.38 -19.77
CA TRP A 156 16.33 -1.39 -20.01
C TRP A 156 17.66 -0.69 -20.25
N THR A 157 18.65 -0.98 -19.43
CA THR A 157 20.02 -0.51 -19.60
C THR A 157 20.82 -1.52 -20.41
N ILE A 158 21.26 -1.13 -21.61
CA ILE A 158 21.97 -1.95 -22.58
C ILE A 158 23.43 -1.49 -22.65
N ASP A 159 24.37 -2.38 -22.40
CA ASP A 159 25.81 -2.10 -22.51
C ASP A 159 26.20 -1.89 -23.98
N ARG A 160 26.86 -0.78 -24.31
CA ARG A 160 27.22 -0.40 -25.69
C ARG A 160 28.27 -1.30 -26.34
N LYS A 161 29.08 -2.02 -25.53
CA LYS A 161 30.14 -2.87 -26.02
C LYS A 161 29.64 -4.28 -26.33
N THR A 162 28.83 -4.83 -25.46
CA THR A 162 28.29 -6.19 -25.59
C THR A 162 26.91 -6.22 -26.23
N HIS A 163 26.19 -5.10 -26.22
CA HIS A 163 24.80 -4.96 -26.59
C HIS A 163 23.84 -5.89 -25.82
N LEU A 164 24.26 -6.31 -24.62
CA LEU A 164 23.46 -7.12 -23.70
C LEU A 164 22.79 -6.24 -22.65
N PRO A 165 21.59 -6.57 -22.17
CA PRO A 165 21.01 -5.94 -20.98
C PRO A 165 21.90 -6.16 -19.76
N VAL A 166 22.17 -5.10 -19.00
CA VAL A 166 22.84 -5.16 -17.72
C VAL A 166 21.89 -4.97 -16.57
N SER A 167 20.78 -4.26 -16.80
CA SER A 167 19.70 -4.12 -15.82
C SER A 167 18.38 -3.71 -16.47
N SER A 168 17.29 -3.90 -15.75
CA SER A 168 16.00 -3.24 -16.00
C SER A 168 15.50 -2.56 -14.72
N TYR A 169 14.64 -1.56 -14.91
CA TYR A 169 14.00 -0.80 -13.85
C TYR A 169 12.55 -0.57 -14.23
N GLU A 170 11.63 -0.91 -13.34
CA GLU A 170 10.20 -0.67 -13.53
C GLU A 170 9.86 0.79 -13.30
N LEU A 171 9.07 1.41 -14.20
CA LEU A 171 8.82 2.86 -14.18
C LEU A 171 7.59 3.28 -13.38
N GLU A 172 6.65 2.39 -13.25
CA GLU A 172 5.37 2.65 -12.62
C GLU A 172 5.10 1.49 -11.65
N GLY A 173 5.27 1.71 -10.40
CA GLY A 173 4.98 0.77 -9.34
C GLY A 173 4.89 1.54 -8.02
N GLU A 174 4.14 1.08 -7.05
CA GLU A 174 4.10 1.69 -5.73
C GLU A 174 5.47 1.58 -5.06
N GLY A 175 6.16 2.69 -4.86
CA GLY A 175 7.29 2.87 -3.93
C GLY A 175 8.50 1.96 -4.08
N ASP A 176 8.33 0.80 -4.62
CA ASP A 176 9.19 -0.37 -4.59
C ASP A 176 9.72 -0.76 -5.97
N ALA A 177 9.92 0.22 -6.85
CA ALA A 177 10.47 -0.04 -8.18
C ALA A 177 11.84 -0.72 -8.09
N ALA A 178 11.83 -2.03 -8.33
CA ALA A 178 13.02 -2.85 -8.24
C ALA A 178 13.94 -2.64 -9.43
N THR A 179 15.24 -2.58 -9.16
CA THR A 179 16.27 -2.71 -10.18
C THR A 179 16.68 -4.17 -10.29
N THR A 180 16.41 -4.80 -11.43
CA THR A 180 16.87 -6.15 -11.73
C THR A 180 18.15 -6.09 -12.54
N LYS A 181 19.25 -6.74 -12.07
CA LYS A 181 20.52 -6.83 -12.77
C LYS A 181 20.72 -8.21 -13.37
N TYR A 182 21.38 -8.27 -14.52
CA TYR A 182 21.59 -9.47 -15.32
C TYR A 182 23.07 -9.75 -15.50
N ALA A 183 23.49 -10.99 -15.24
CA ALA A 183 24.88 -11.42 -15.37
C ALA A 183 24.98 -12.87 -15.88
N ASP A 184 26.21 -13.29 -16.16
CA ASP A 184 26.58 -14.67 -16.52
C ASP A 184 25.82 -15.18 -17.77
N TRP A 185 25.85 -14.37 -18.84
CA TRP A 185 25.18 -14.66 -20.10
C TRP A 185 25.80 -15.87 -20.82
N SER A 186 24.99 -16.87 -21.10
CA SER A 186 25.39 -18.05 -21.88
C SER A 186 24.24 -18.60 -22.75
N ALA A 187 24.56 -19.52 -23.64
CA ALA A 187 23.56 -20.05 -24.59
C ALA A 187 22.56 -20.97 -23.88
N SER A 188 21.27 -20.73 -24.13
CA SER A 188 20.19 -21.63 -23.78
C SER A 188 20.13 -22.86 -24.69
N PRO A 189 19.41 -23.92 -24.34
CA PRO A 189 19.17 -25.09 -25.20
C PRO A 189 18.56 -24.74 -26.59
N TRP A 190 17.80 -23.64 -26.66
CA TRP A 190 17.24 -23.15 -27.92
C TRP A 190 18.11 -22.12 -28.65
N GLY A 191 19.32 -21.85 -28.15
CA GLY A 191 20.37 -21.09 -28.81
C GLY A 191 20.36 -19.58 -28.57
N THR A 192 19.39 -19.01 -27.85
CA THR A 192 19.41 -17.62 -27.40
C THR A 192 20.35 -17.47 -26.21
N LEU A 193 21.11 -16.37 -26.10
CA LEU A 193 21.85 -16.05 -24.89
C LEU A 193 20.88 -15.58 -23.80
N ILE A 194 20.96 -16.19 -22.65
CA ILE A 194 20.15 -15.87 -21.46
C ILE A 194 21.04 -15.53 -20.26
N PRO A 195 20.60 -14.68 -19.32
CA PRO A 195 21.32 -14.45 -18.09
C PRO A 195 21.14 -15.64 -17.14
N HIS A 196 22.23 -16.17 -16.62
CA HIS A 196 22.22 -17.25 -15.63
C HIS A 196 22.18 -16.75 -14.20
N ARG A 197 22.44 -15.46 -13.99
CA ARG A 197 22.32 -14.80 -12.69
C ARG A 197 21.45 -13.57 -12.80
N ILE A 198 20.52 -13.44 -11.86
CA ILE A 198 19.59 -12.32 -11.71
C ILE A 198 19.69 -11.83 -10.27
N ASP A 199 20.03 -10.55 -10.09
CA ASP A 199 20.02 -9.87 -8.79
C ASP A 199 18.89 -8.85 -8.78
N VAL A 200 17.95 -8.98 -7.86
CA VAL A 200 16.83 -8.04 -7.65
C VAL A 200 17.19 -7.16 -6.48
N ILE A 201 17.22 -5.86 -6.71
CA ILE A 201 17.56 -4.83 -5.73
C ILE A 201 16.37 -3.89 -5.63
N ASP A 202 15.66 -4.02 -4.56
CA ASP A 202 14.57 -3.15 -4.17
C ASP A 202 15.07 -2.25 -3.03
N SER A 203 14.59 -1.00 -2.99
CA SER A 203 14.96 -0.07 -1.91
C SER A 203 14.38 -0.52 -0.57
N ASP A 204 13.29 -1.27 -0.60
CA ASP A 204 12.45 -1.58 0.55
C ASP A 204 12.50 -3.07 0.96
N ARG A 205 13.25 -3.91 0.24
CA ARG A 205 13.41 -5.34 0.55
C ARG A 205 14.87 -5.76 0.71
N VAL A 206 15.07 -6.94 1.26
CA VAL A 206 16.38 -7.58 1.27
C VAL A 206 16.75 -7.97 -0.17
N PRO A 207 17.91 -7.56 -0.71
CA PRO A 207 18.30 -7.92 -2.07
C PRO A 207 18.24 -9.42 -2.31
N ALA A 208 17.59 -9.83 -3.40
CA ALA A 208 17.45 -11.22 -3.82
C ALA A 208 18.43 -11.54 -4.93
N THR A 209 18.97 -12.77 -4.94
CA THR A 209 19.84 -13.28 -6.00
C THR A 209 19.36 -14.65 -6.43
N PHE A 210 19.16 -14.83 -7.73
CA PHE A 210 18.75 -16.10 -8.33
C PHE A 210 19.75 -16.56 -9.38
N THR A 211 19.96 -17.88 -9.44
CA THR A 211 20.75 -18.54 -10.49
C THR A 211 19.91 -19.57 -11.22
N VAL A 212 20.06 -19.64 -12.53
CA VAL A 212 19.39 -20.65 -13.37
C VAL A 212 20.01 -22.01 -13.09
N GLN A 213 19.22 -22.94 -12.59
CA GLN A 213 19.61 -24.34 -12.36
C GLN A 213 19.33 -25.20 -13.62
N SER A 214 18.21 -24.95 -14.26
CA SER A 214 17.89 -25.59 -15.54
C SER A 214 17.08 -24.63 -16.42
N ALA A 215 17.28 -24.80 -17.74
CA ALA A 215 16.49 -24.16 -18.78
C ALA A 215 16.19 -25.23 -19.82
N THR A 216 14.92 -25.55 -20.06
CA THR A 216 14.50 -26.61 -20.95
C THR A 216 13.53 -26.09 -21.99
N SER A 217 13.63 -26.62 -23.23
CA SER A 217 12.61 -26.44 -24.25
C SER A 217 11.63 -27.60 -24.12
N LEU A 218 10.36 -27.29 -23.95
CA LEU A 218 9.31 -28.28 -23.82
C LEU A 218 8.77 -28.62 -25.19
N GLU A 219 8.54 -29.89 -25.50
CA GLU A 219 7.71 -30.24 -26.66
C GLU A 219 6.33 -29.61 -26.44
N ALA A 220 5.77 -29.03 -27.54
CA ALA A 220 4.49 -28.33 -27.46
C ALA A 220 3.48 -29.15 -26.65
N LYS A 221 3.33 -28.81 -25.39
CA LYS A 221 2.33 -29.39 -24.56
C LYS A 221 1.12 -28.49 -24.54
N PRO A 222 -0.02 -29.08 -24.73
CA PRO A 222 -1.24 -28.34 -24.57
C PRO A 222 -1.42 -27.96 -23.12
N ASP A 223 -1.99 -26.80 -22.89
CA ASP A 223 -2.80 -26.31 -21.76
C ASP A 223 -2.45 -26.71 -20.30
N ALA A 224 -1.74 -27.82 -20.06
CA ALA A 224 -1.51 -28.34 -18.70
C ALA A 224 -0.56 -27.45 -17.89
N ASP A 225 0.44 -26.86 -18.55
CA ASP A 225 1.42 -26.02 -17.88
C ASP A 225 0.86 -24.62 -17.58
N PHE A 226 -0.21 -24.21 -18.29
CA PHE A 226 -0.93 -22.94 -18.11
C PHE A 226 -2.39 -23.16 -17.72
N ALA A 227 -2.69 -24.26 -17.03
CA ALA A 227 -4.02 -24.52 -16.53
C ALA A 227 -4.40 -23.49 -15.43
N ASP A 228 -5.70 -23.24 -15.32
CA ASP A 228 -6.24 -22.39 -14.28
C ASP A 228 -5.81 -22.87 -12.90
N LEU A 229 -5.53 -21.92 -12.01
CA LEU A 229 -5.15 -22.20 -10.66
C LEU A 229 -6.33 -22.81 -9.88
N VAL A 230 -6.03 -23.85 -9.13
CA VAL A 230 -7.01 -24.48 -8.24
C VAL A 230 -6.82 -23.88 -6.84
N ALA A 231 -7.90 -23.35 -6.26
CA ALA A 231 -7.87 -22.88 -4.90
C ALA A 231 -7.49 -24.02 -3.95
N GLY A 232 -6.67 -23.69 -2.97
CA GLY A 232 -6.36 -24.57 -1.85
C GLY A 232 -7.60 -24.90 -1.00
N PRO A 233 -7.46 -25.71 0.05
CA PRO A 233 -8.50 -25.87 1.06
C PRO A 233 -8.92 -24.49 1.59
N SER A 234 -10.22 -24.32 1.91
CA SER A 234 -10.68 -23.07 2.50
C SER A 234 -10.00 -22.85 3.86
N ASP A 235 -9.32 -21.71 3.98
CA ASP A 235 -8.73 -21.23 5.22
C ASP A 235 -9.80 -20.65 6.18
N VAL A 236 -11.00 -20.39 5.68
CA VAL A 236 -12.14 -19.83 6.43
C VAL A 236 -13.04 -20.92 6.97
N ARG A 237 -13.35 -20.84 8.26
CA ARG A 237 -14.42 -21.60 8.91
C ARG A 237 -15.46 -20.62 9.45
N MET A 238 -16.72 -20.81 9.05
CA MET A 238 -17.89 -20.09 9.55
C MET A 238 -18.97 -21.06 9.97
N THR A 239 -19.71 -20.75 11.03
CA THR A 239 -20.84 -21.56 11.50
C THR A 239 -22.15 -21.22 10.80
N SER A 240 -22.23 -20.06 10.13
CA SER A 240 -23.38 -19.56 9.36
C SER A 240 -22.88 -18.71 8.19
N ASP A 241 -23.78 -18.35 7.26
CA ASP A 241 -23.46 -17.48 6.12
C ASP A 241 -23.20 -16.01 6.51
N THR A 242 -23.45 -15.67 7.77
CA THR A 242 -23.17 -14.34 8.32
C THR A 242 -22.59 -14.45 9.72
N ALA A 243 -21.70 -13.52 10.09
CA ALA A 243 -21.18 -13.37 11.43
C ALA A 243 -21.10 -11.90 11.83
N VAL A 244 -21.33 -11.59 13.10
CA VAL A 244 -21.34 -10.22 13.62
C VAL A 244 -20.15 -10.00 14.54
N LEU A 245 -19.28 -9.08 14.16
CA LEU A 245 -18.09 -8.70 14.91
C LEU A 245 -18.31 -7.30 15.52
N PRO A 246 -18.41 -7.15 16.84
CA PRO A 246 -18.38 -5.83 17.45
C PRO A 246 -16.97 -5.23 17.32
N PHE A 247 -16.89 -3.92 17.12
CA PHE A 247 -15.62 -3.20 17.11
C PHE A 247 -15.68 -1.96 18.01
N THR A 248 -14.51 -1.40 18.31
CA THR A 248 -14.39 -0.08 18.93
C THR A 248 -13.72 0.90 17.97
N MET A 249 -13.93 2.20 18.18
CA MET A 249 -13.25 3.26 17.44
C MET A 249 -12.18 3.90 18.32
N GLU A 250 -10.91 3.64 18.01
CA GLU A 250 -9.79 4.24 18.72
C GLU A 250 -9.06 5.22 17.82
N ALA A 251 -9.11 6.50 18.18
CA ALA A 251 -8.53 7.60 17.40
C ALA A 251 -8.91 7.57 15.89
N LYS A 252 -10.14 7.18 15.57
CA LYS A 252 -10.71 6.96 14.23
C LYS A 252 -10.20 5.70 13.51
N HIS A 253 -9.65 4.74 14.21
CA HIS A 253 -9.37 3.41 13.64
C HIS A 253 -10.39 2.41 14.18
N ILE A 254 -10.86 1.53 13.31
CA ILE A 254 -11.68 0.38 13.69
C ILE A 254 -10.76 -0.64 14.37
N VAL A 255 -11.09 -1.04 15.59
CA VAL A 255 -10.36 -2.05 16.35
C VAL A 255 -11.27 -3.22 16.69
N ILE A 256 -10.92 -4.40 16.20
CA ILE A 256 -11.69 -5.64 16.34
C ILE A 256 -10.99 -6.57 17.33
N PRO A 257 -11.69 -7.17 18.30
CA PRO A 257 -11.11 -8.17 19.18
C PRO A 257 -10.89 -9.50 18.45
N VAL A 258 -9.64 -9.97 18.40
CA VAL A 258 -9.22 -11.20 17.71
C VAL A 258 -8.46 -12.10 18.67
N SER A 259 -8.81 -13.39 18.71
CA SER A 259 -8.05 -14.44 19.37
C SER A 259 -6.96 -14.95 18.42
N VAL A 260 -5.74 -15.03 18.89
CA VAL A 260 -4.61 -15.58 18.13
C VAL A 260 -4.23 -16.93 18.74
N ASN A 261 -4.26 -18.01 17.95
CA ASN A 261 -3.96 -19.38 18.38
C ASN A 261 -4.71 -19.80 19.67
N GLY A 262 -5.98 -19.39 19.80
CA GLY A 262 -6.82 -19.69 20.95
C GLY A 262 -6.51 -18.90 22.23
N HIS A 263 -5.62 -17.92 22.19
CA HIS A 263 -5.37 -17.01 23.31
C HIS A 263 -6.51 -16.00 23.49
N ALA A 264 -6.54 -15.32 24.63
CA ALA A 264 -7.55 -14.31 24.92
C ALA A 264 -7.55 -13.21 23.83
N PRO A 265 -8.73 -12.72 23.43
CA PRO A 265 -8.82 -11.71 22.37
C PRO A 265 -8.04 -10.42 22.70
N ILE A 266 -7.40 -9.87 21.68
CA ILE A 266 -6.69 -8.60 21.71
C ILE A 266 -7.15 -7.76 20.51
N GLY A 267 -7.04 -6.43 20.59
CA GLY A 267 -7.43 -5.54 19.49
C GLY A 267 -6.57 -5.71 18.24
N PHE A 268 -7.20 -5.80 17.07
CA PHE A 268 -6.56 -5.70 15.76
C PHE A 268 -7.13 -4.50 15.02
N ILE A 269 -6.28 -3.73 14.35
CA ILE A 269 -6.71 -2.62 13.50
C ILE A 269 -7.22 -3.19 12.18
N PHE A 270 -8.37 -2.73 11.73
CA PHE A 270 -8.90 -3.04 10.40
C PHE A 270 -8.33 -2.01 9.40
N ASP A 271 -7.58 -2.49 8.42
CA ASP A 271 -6.81 -1.63 7.51
C ASP A 271 -6.81 -2.18 6.09
N THR A 272 -7.47 -1.48 5.17
CA THR A 272 -7.46 -1.84 3.75
C THR A 272 -6.23 -1.32 3.01
N GLY A 273 -5.41 -0.52 3.65
CA GLY A 273 -4.12 -0.07 3.15
C GLY A 273 -2.97 -1.04 3.44
N ASP A 274 -3.27 -2.23 4.01
CA ASP A 274 -2.29 -3.30 4.27
C ASP A 274 -2.53 -4.49 3.33
N GLU A 275 -1.47 -4.93 2.66
CA GLU A 275 -1.47 -6.02 1.66
C GLU A 275 -1.79 -7.39 2.26
N SER A 276 -1.61 -7.56 3.57
CA SER A 276 -1.82 -8.83 4.29
C SER A 276 -2.20 -8.58 5.75
N GLU A 277 -2.37 -9.66 6.54
CA GLU A 277 -2.38 -9.51 7.99
C GLU A 277 -0.99 -9.20 8.53
N GLY A 278 -0.95 -8.35 9.57
CA GLY A 278 0.26 -8.04 10.30
C GLY A 278 0.16 -8.46 11.79
N LEU A 279 1.13 -9.21 12.31
CA LEU A 279 1.25 -9.51 13.73
C LEU A 279 2.19 -8.55 14.45
N ASN A 280 1.79 -8.09 15.64
CA ASN A 280 2.69 -7.32 16.50
C ASN A 280 3.82 -8.20 17.03
N ALA A 281 5.03 -7.98 16.52
CA ALA A 281 6.24 -8.72 16.87
C ALA A 281 6.52 -8.72 18.38
N ALA A 282 6.21 -7.61 19.08
CA ALA A 282 6.39 -7.52 20.52
C ALA A 282 5.49 -8.46 21.34
N ARG A 283 4.43 -9.03 20.71
CA ARG A 283 3.46 -9.90 21.36
C ARG A 283 3.52 -11.36 20.92
N MET A 284 4.28 -11.68 19.87
CA MET A 284 4.32 -13.02 19.27
C MET A 284 4.66 -14.13 20.27
N SER A 285 5.61 -13.88 21.18
CA SER A 285 5.99 -14.84 22.21
C SER A 285 4.81 -15.21 23.13
N SER A 286 3.89 -14.27 23.39
CA SER A 286 2.69 -14.54 24.20
C SER A 286 1.66 -15.40 23.48
N PHE A 287 1.75 -15.50 22.15
CA PHE A 287 0.90 -16.35 21.31
C PHE A 287 1.59 -17.69 20.96
N GLY A 288 2.82 -17.91 21.45
CA GLY A 288 3.60 -19.11 21.12
C GLY A 288 4.09 -19.14 19.67
N ILE A 289 4.20 -17.99 19.01
CA ILE A 289 4.56 -17.86 17.59
C ILE A 289 6.03 -17.45 17.48
N ALA A 290 6.75 -18.07 16.53
CA ALA A 290 8.11 -17.70 16.14
C ALA A 290 8.12 -17.05 14.76
N SER A 291 8.97 -16.04 14.57
CA SER A 291 9.22 -15.42 13.26
C SER A 291 10.27 -16.18 12.45
N TYR A 292 10.19 -16.03 11.13
CA TYR A 292 11.17 -16.54 10.18
C TYR A 292 11.39 -15.55 9.04
N GLY A 293 12.48 -15.74 8.27
CA GLY A 293 12.84 -14.82 7.18
C GLY A 293 13.23 -13.43 7.69
N ARG A 294 13.40 -12.52 6.78
CA ARG A 294 13.62 -11.08 7.01
C ARG A 294 13.12 -10.33 5.82
N THR A 295 12.27 -9.36 6.04
CA THR A 295 11.80 -8.43 5.03
C THR A 295 11.74 -7.03 5.61
N ALA A 296 11.31 -6.08 4.83
CA ALA A 296 11.00 -4.73 5.30
C ALA A 296 9.64 -4.33 4.74
N ILE A 297 8.90 -3.55 5.49
CA ILE A 297 7.61 -2.99 5.07
C ILE A 297 7.70 -1.48 5.06
N SER A 298 7.06 -0.85 4.08
CA SER A 298 6.98 0.60 3.98
C SER A 298 5.77 1.10 4.73
N GLY A 299 5.98 1.73 5.88
CA GLY A 299 4.93 2.48 6.57
C GLY A 299 4.75 3.88 6.00
N GLY A 300 3.80 4.66 6.53
CA GLY A 300 3.45 6.00 6.03
C GLY A 300 4.57 7.05 6.01
N GLY A 301 5.78 6.74 6.37
CA GLY A 301 6.93 7.66 6.36
C GLY A 301 8.30 7.02 6.48
N GLN A 302 8.40 5.77 6.89
CA GLN A 302 9.67 5.04 7.04
C GLN A 302 9.50 3.56 6.72
N GLN A 303 10.62 2.97 6.33
CA GLN A 303 10.78 1.54 6.19
C GLN A 303 11.00 0.91 7.57
N VAL A 304 10.31 -0.20 7.82
CA VAL A 304 10.34 -0.95 9.08
C VAL A 304 10.85 -2.36 8.82
N GLN A 305 11.79 -2.83 9.63
CA GLN A 305 12.25 -4.22 9.58
C GLN A 305 11.10 -5.14 9.96
N SER A 306 10.89 -6.16 9.15
CA SER A 306 9.82 -7.14 9.27
C SER A 306 10.38 -8.57 9.16
N ALA A 307 9.54 -9.52 9.47
CA ALA A 307 9.75 -10.95 9.28
C ALA A 307 8.37 -11.59 9.03
N TYR A 308 8.32 -12.90 8.93
CA TYR A 308 7.07 -13.63 8.72
C TYR A 308 6.74 -14.53 9.91
N ALA A 309 5.45 -14.81 10.09
CA ALA A 309 4.92 -15.87 10.93
C ALA A 309 4.02 -16.79 10.08
N ARG A 310 3.84 -18.03 10.51
CA ARG A 310 3.02 -19.03 9.81
C ARG A 310 2.22 -19.88 10.77
N ASP A 311 1.31 -20.63 10.21
CA ASP A 311 0.41 -21.52 10.96
C ASP A 311 -0.36 -20.74 12.04
N VAL A 312 -0.72 -19.47 11.72
CA VAL A 312 -1.46 -18.59 12.62
C VAL A 312 -2.96 -18.84 12.45
N GLU A 313 -3.66 -18.96 13.55
CA GLU A 313 -5.12 -19.04 13.57
C GLU A 313 -5.67 -17.77 14.19
N PHE A 314 -6.51 -17.05 13.44
CA PHE A 314 -7.27 -15.90 13.92
C PHE A 314 -8.70 -16.32 14.19
N GLY A 315 -9.12 -16.22 15.46
CA GLY A 315 -10.49 -16.50 15.89
C GLY A 315 -11.25 -15.22 16.18
N PHE A 316 -12.46 -15.13 15.66
CA PHE A 316 -13.35 -13.98 15.83
C PHE A 316 -14.62 -14.39 16.60
N THR A 317 -15.41 -13.39 17.01
CA THR A 317 -16.75 -13.65 17.56
C THR A 317 -17.63 -14.39 16.55
N ASP A 318 -18.75 -14.98 17.00
CA ASP A 318 -19.67 -15.78 16.18
C ASP A 318 -19.03 -16.99 15.47
N GLY A 319 -17.88 -17.48 15.99
CA GLY A 319 -17.27 -18.72 15.53
C GLY A 319 -16.64 -18.64 14.15
N VAL A 320 -16.26 -17.46 13.70
CA VAL A 320 -15.43 -17.30 12.50
C VAL A 320 -13.98 -17.55 12.86
N VAL A 321 -13.30 -18.32 12.02
CA VAL A 321 -11.87 -18.63 12.14
C VAL A 321 -11.20 -18.52 10.78
N LEU A 322 -10.10 -17.78 10.72
CA LEU A 322 -9.09 -17.87 9.67
C LEU A 322 -7.97 -18.78 10.17
N ALA A 323 -7.73 -19.88 9.49
CA ALA A 323 -6.75 -20.88 9.89
C ALA A 323 -5.56 -20.95 8.93
N ASN A 324 -4.42 -21.39 9.44
CA ASN A 324 -3.20 -21.62 8.66
C ASN A 324 -2.68 -20.38 7.94
N GLN A 325 -2.87 -19.20 8.54
CA GLN A 325 -2.45 -17.96 7.92
C GLN A 325 -0.93 -17.79 7.97
N HIS A 326 -0.38 -17.25 6.87
CA HIS A 326 0.93 -16.61 6.83
C HIS A 326 0.72 -15.12 7.04
N THR A 327 1.62 -14.46 7.76
CA THR A 327 1.44 -13.05 8.11
C THR A 327 2.79 -12.36 8.25
N ALA A 328 2.86 -11.10 7.85
CA ALA A 328 4.00 -10.25 8.19
C ALA A 328 4.04 -9.94 9.69
N THR A 329 5.21 -9.58 10.20
CA THR A 329 5.36 -9.18 11.61
C THR A 329 6.03 -7.83 11.71
N PHE A 330 5.54 -6.97 12.58
CA PHE A 330 6.09 -5.62 12.79
C PHE A 330 5.96 -5.18 14.25
N ASP A 331 6.78 -4.24 14.70
CA ASP A 331 6.66 -3.69 16.05
C ASP A 331 5.54 -2.64 16.10
N ALA A 332 4.38 -3.02 16.62
CA ALA A 332 3.23 -2.12 16.77
C ALA A 332 3.26 -1.28 18.06
N THR A 333 4.37 -1.22 18.80
CA THR A 333 4.46 -0.45 20.07
C THR A 333 4.11 1.02 19.87
N GLY A 334 4.49 1.60 18.72
CA GLY A 334 4.10 2.97 18.36
C GLY A 334 2.59 3.14 18.24
N LEU A 335 1.91 2.23 17.55
CA LEU A 335 0.46 2.23 17.38
C LEU A 335 -0.26 2.06 18.73
N GLU A 336 0.18 1.10 19.56
CA GLU A 336 -0.37 0.92 20.91
C GLU A 336 -0.31 2.20 21.73
N ARG A 337 0.82 2.88 21.70
CA ARG A 337 1.01 4.16 22.41
C ARG A 337 0.15 5.28 21.81
N ALA A 338 0.02 5.33 20.50
CA ALA A 338 -0.80 6.34 19.81
C ALA A 338 -2.29 6.12 20.05
N LEU A 339 -2.75 4.88 20.07
CA LEU A 339 -4.15 4.51 20.29
C LEU A 339 -4.50 4.43 21.78
N GLY A 340 -3.55 4.08 22.64
CA GLY A 340 -3.75 3.91 24.07
C GLY A 340 -4.37 2.56 24.45
N VAL A 341 -4.35 1.60 23.53
CA VAL A 341 -4.88 0.25 23.70
C VAL A 341 -3.89 -0.80 23.20
N PRO A 342 -3.89 -2.01 23.79
CA PRO A 342 -3.07 -3.10 23.30
C PRO A 342 -3.49 -3.51 21.89
N ILE A 343 -2.50 -3.66 20.99
CA ILE A 343 -2.72 -4.07 19.59
C ILE A 343 -1.97 -5.38 19.31
N GLY A 344 -2.71 -6.39 18.87
CA GLY A 344 -2.19 -7.70 18.45
C GLY A 344 -1.65 -7.68 17.02
N GLY A 345 -2.19 -6.80 16.18
CA GLY A 345 -1.81 -6.72 14.78
C GLY A 345 -2.76 -5.87 13.94
N ILE A 346 -2.70 -6.10 12.63
CA ILE A 346 -3.55 -5.48 11.61
C ILE A 346 -4.29 -6.58 10.86
N LEU A 347 -5.53 -6.34 10.47
CA LEU A 347 -6.33 -7.16 9.56
C LEU A 347 -6.36 -6.45 8.20
N GLY A 348 -5.63 -6.99 7.24
CA GLY A 348 -5.46 -6.46 5.89
C GLY A 348 -6.21 -7.26 4.83
N TYR A 349 -5.63 -7.29 3.63
CA TYR A 349 -6.24 -7.87 2.44
C TYR A 349 -6.65 -9.33 2.62
N ASP A 350 -5.82 -10.18 3.25
CA ASP A 350 -6.11 -11.60 3.35
C ASP A 350 -7.40 -11.85 4.14
N PHE A 351 -7.62 -11.15 5.28
CA PHE A 351 -8.91 -11.18 5.98
C PHE A 351 -10.04 -10.59 5.11
N ILE A 352 -9.81 -9.42 4.53
CA ILE A 352 -10.87 -8.65 3.86
C ILE A 352 -11.39 -9.37 2.62
N SER A 353 -10.50 -9.99 1.86
CA SER A 353 -10.83 -10.66 0.58
C SER A 353 -11.65 -11.93 0.75
N ARG A 354 -11.66 -12.53 1.95
CA ARG A 354 -12.41 -13.77 2.25
C ARG A 354 -13.91 -13.55 2.42
N PHE A 355 -14.35 -12.30 2.60
CA PHE A 355 -15.73 -11.97 2.95
C PHE A 355 -16.29 -10.85 2.07
N VAL A 356 -17.61 -10.66 2.12
CA VAL A 356 -18.19 -9.33 1.90
C VAL A 356 -18.38 -8.72 3.28
N ILE A 357 -17.79 -7.56 3.51
CA ILE A 357 -17.75 -6.92 4.82
C ILE A 357 -18.71 -5.73 4.85
N GLU A 358 -19.71 -5.78 5.72
CA GLU A 358 -20.64 -4.69 5.99
C GLU A 358 -20.20 -3.95 7.26
N ILE A 359 -20.10 -2.62 7.22
CA ILE A 359 -19.66 -1.78 8.34
C ILE A 359 -20.77 -0.81 8.73
N ASP A 360 -21.34 -1.02 9.92
CA ASP A 360 -22.28 -0.10 10.57
C ASP A 360 -21.53 0.69 11.66
N TYR A 361 -21.02 1.85 11.30
CA TYR A 361 -20.29 2.72 12.23
C TYR A 361 -21.13 3.20 13.42
N LYS A 362 -22.41 3.41 13.20
CA LYS A 362 -23.30 3.90 14.25
C LYS A 362 -23.53 2.87 15.34
N LYS A 363 -23.63 1.59 14.96
CA LYS A 363 -23.78 0.48 15.89
C LYS A 363 -22.44 -0.09 16.32
N GLN A 364 -21.35 0.29 15.67
CA GLN A 364 -20.02 -0.30 15.83
C GLN A 364 -20.04 -1.81 15.61
N LEU A 365 -20.64 -2.21 14.51
CA LEU A 365 -20.76 -3.62 14.10
C LEU A 365 -20.17 -3.79 12.71
N MET A 366 -19.34 -4.80 12.56
CA MET A 366 -18.89 -5.34 11.30
C MET A 366 -19.61 -6.67 11.07
N ILE A 367 -20.23 -6.83 9.91
CA ILE A 367 -20.94 -8.06 9.55
C ILE A 367 -20.19 -8.70 8.39
N LEU A 368 -19.72 -9.93 8.62
CA LEU A 368 -19.06 -10.73 7.60
C LEU A 368 -20.12 -11.57 6.90
N HIS A 369 -20.15 -11.51 5.58
CA HIS A 369 -21.04 -12.32 4.76
C HIS A 369 -20.22 -13.30 3.92
N ASN A 370 -20.74 -14.50 3.75
CA ASN A 370 -20.20 -15.48 2.82
C ASN A 370 -20.35 -14.98 1.37
N PRO A 371 -19.27 -14.70 0.64
CA PRO A 371 -19.35 -14.08 -0.68
C PRO A 371 -20.07 -14.96 -1.73
N ARG A 372 -20.16 -16.28 -1.50
CA ARG A 372 -20.80 -17.22 -2.44
C ARG A 372 -22.32 -17.15 -2.40
N THR A 373 -22.90 -16.83 -1.24
CA THR A 373 -24.36 -16.79 -1.03
C THR A 373 -24.91 -15.38 -0.93
N TRP A 374 -24.04 -14.40 -0.66
CA TRP A 374 -24.47 -13.01 -0.49
C TRP A 374 -24.71 -12.28 -1.81
N SER A 375 -25.76 -11.49 -1.83
CA SER A 375 -26.03 -10.51 -2.87
C SER A 375 -26.48 -9.20 -2.24
N TYR A 376 -26.06 -8.06 -2.79
CA TYR A 376 -26.46 -6.76 -2.26
C TYR A 376 -27.96 -6.52 -2.44
N PRO A 377 -28.71 -6.33 -1.35
CA PRO A 377 -30.18 -6.18 -1.41
C PRO A 377 -30.63 -4.72 -1.55
N GLY A 378 -29.72 -3.75 -1.41
CA GLY A 378 -30.03 -2.34 -1.30
C GLY A 378 -29.94 -1.55 -2.62
N THR A 379 -29.95 -0.22 -2.49
CA THR A 379 -29.87 0.75 -3.61
C THR A 379 -28.72 1.74 -3.43
N GLY A 380 -27.73 1.41 -2.62
CA GLY A 380 -26.56 2.25 -2.37
C GLY A 380 -25.71 2.50 -3.61
N ALA A 381 -24.86 3.48 -3.53
CA ALA A 381 -23.94 3.85 -4.60
C ALA A 381 -22.83 2.79 -4.73
N ILE A 382 -22.75 2.14 -5.88
CA ILE A 382 -21.71 1.17 -6.20
C ILE A 382 -20.54 1.91 -6.84
N VAL A 383 -19.36 1.81 -6.22
CA VAL A 383 -18.11 2.38 -6.71
C VAL A 383 -17.16 1.24 -7.03
N PRO A 384 -16.73 1.09 -8.30
CA PRO A 384 -15.75 0.09 -8.67
C PRO A 384 -14.38 0.42 -8.06
N ILE A 385 -13.62 -0.63 -7.74
CA ILE A 385 -12.23 -0.55 -7.28
C ILE A 385 -11.34 -1.40 -8.17
N THR A 386 -10.08 -1.00 -8.25
CA THR A 386 -8.99 -1.82 -8.76
C THR A 386 -8.05 -2.16 -7.61
N PHE A 387 -7.18 -3.14 -7.83
CA PHE A 387 -6.20 -3.54 -6.82
C PHE A 387 -4.79 -3.41 -7.37
N ASP A 388 -3.86 -3.07 -6.48
CA ASP A 388 -2.44 -3.28 -6.65
C ASP A 388 -1.91 -3.97 -5.38
N ASP A 389 -1.38 -5.17 -5.52
CA ASP A 389 -0.95 -6.06 -4.43
C ASP A 389 -1.92 -6.15 -3.23
N GLY A 390 -3.23 -6.22 -3.52
CA GLY A 390 -4.27 -6.31 -2.50
C GLY A 390 -4.78 -4.97 -1.98
N ILE A 391 -4.09 -3.87 -2.22
CA ILE A 391 -4.53 -2.52 -1.85
C ILE A 391 -5.59 -2.03 -2.84
N PRO A 392 -6.75 -1.55 -2.35
CA PRO A 392 -7.83 -1.08 -3.22
C PRO A 392 -7.67 0.38 -3.63
N TYR A 393 -8.00 0.68 -4.88
CA TYR A 393 -7.96 2.03 -5.44
C TYR A 393 -9.29 2.46 -6.01
N PHE A 394 -9.57 3.77 -5.89
CA PHE A 394 -10.65 4.45 -6.60
C PHE A 394 -10.11 5.35 -7.71
N GLU A 395 -10.83 5.40 -8.82
CA GLU A 395 -10.72 6.46 -9.81
C GLU A 395 -11.58 7.67 -9.38
N ALA A 396 -10.98 8.57 -8.63
CA ALA A 396 -11.65 9.76 -8.13
C ALA A 396 -11.55 10.94 -9.10
N ARG A 397 -12.44 11.92 -8.92
CA ARG A 397 -12.39 13.22 -9.58
C ARG A 397 -12.45 14.33 -8.54
N LEU A 398 -11.55 15.28 -8.65
CA LEU A 398 -11.48 16.43 -7.76
C LEU A 398 -11.87 17.70 -8.50
N SER A 399 -12.65 18.55 -7.86
CA SER A 399 -12.82 19.93 -8.30
C SER A 399 -11.87 20.82 -7.49
N ILE A 400 -10.98 21.52 -8.18
CA ILE A 400 -10.07 22.52 -7.62
C ILE A 400 -10.23 23.83 -8.40
N PRO A 401 -9.77 25.00 -7.89
CA PRO A 401 -10.01 26.30 -8.54
C PRO A 401 -9.60 26.41 -10.02
N THR A 402 -8.59 25.66 -10.44
CA THR A 402 -8.06 25.69 -11.82
C THR A 402 -8.51 24.53 -12.69
N ASN A 403 -9.11 23.49 -12.09
CA ASN A 403 -9.58 22.29 -12.81
C ASN A 403 -10.78 21.69 -12.07
N SER A 404 -11.94 21.71 -12.68
CA SER A 404 -13.19 21.17 -12.10
C SER A 404 -13.30 19.65 -12.24
N ASP A 405 -12.38 19.00 -12.93
CA ASP A 405 -12.41 17.55 -13.22
C ASP A 405 -11.00 16.91 -13.20
N LEU A 406 -10.22 17.24 -12.18
CA LEU A 406 -8.88 16.69 -11.98
C LEU A 406 -8.96 15.22 -11.64
N PRO A 407 -8.40 14.31 -12.45
CA PRO A 407 -8.36 12.88 -12.11
C PRO A 407 -7.40 12.64 -10.95
N ALA A 408 -7.77 11.70 -10.09
CA ALA A 408 -6.98 11.30 -8.95
C ALA A 408 -7.16 9.80 -8.69
N HIS A 409 -6.12 9.02 -8.94
CA HIS A 409 -6.02 7.63 -8.52
C HIS A 409 -5.69 7.61 -7.04
N VAL A 410 -6.55 7.06 -6.20
CA VAL A 410 -6.44 7.19 -4.74
C VAL A 410 -6.68 5.87 -4.03
N VAL A 411 -5.90 5.61 -2.99
CA VAL A 411 -6.08 4.44 -2.12
C VAL A 411 -7.38 4.56 -1.32
N ALA A 412 -8.15 3.50 -1.27
CA ALA A 412 -9.32 3.37 -0.40
C ALA A 412 -8.89 2.77 0.94
N ASP A 413 -8.46 3.62 1.88
CA ASP A 413 -7.78 3.20 3.10
C ASP A 413 -8.67 3.41 4.35
N PHE A 414 -9.22 2.30 4.86
CA PHE A 414 -10.02 2.27 6.09
C PHE A 414 -9.16 2.26 7.36
N GLY A 415 -7.84 2.10 7.21
CA GLY A 415 -6.86 2.29 8.29
C GLY A 415 -6.41 3.73 8.47
N ALA A 416 -6.65 4.63 7.51
CA ALA A 416 -6.27 6.03 7.61
C ALA A 416 -7.31 6.87 8.37
N ALA A 417 -6.92 7.51 9.45
CA ALA A 417 -7.84 8.31 10.31
C ALA A 417 -8.35 9.62 9.68
N GLY A 418 -7.73 10.11 8.59
CA GLY A 418 -8.05 11.38 7.95
C GLY A 418 -9.23 11.33 6.99
N SER A 419 -9.48 12.45 6.30
CA SER A 419 -10.41 12.47 5.16
C SER A 419 -9.68 12.14 3.86
N ILE A 420 -8.73 13.01 3.45
CA ILE A 420 -7.84 12.77 2.31
C ILE A 420 -6.45 13.25 2.70
N THR A 421 -5.44 12.45 2.40
CA THR A 421 -4.04 12.88 2.45
C THR A 421 -3.44 12.75 1.06
N PHE A 422 -3.07 13.85 0.42
CA PHE A 422 -2.43 13.83 -0.89
C PHE A 422 -0.92 13.65 -0.78
N THR A 423 -0.35 12.89 -1.73
CA THR A 423 1.10 12.69 -1.84
C THR A 423 1.82 13.98 -2.25
N ALA A 424 3.08 14.13 -1.85
CA ALA A 424 3.86 15.31 -2.16
C ALA A 424 4.05 15.54 -3.69
N PRO A 425 4.30 14.52 -4.52
CA PRO A 425 4.32 14.68 -5.97
C PRO A 425 3.00 15.18 -6.55
N PHE A 426 1.86 14.65 -6.12
CA PHE A 426 0.54 15.08 -6.59
C PHE A 426 0.23 16.53 -6.17
N VAL A 427 0.55 16.89 -4.91
CA VAL A 427 0.45 18.27 -4.39
C VAL A 427 1.26 19.24 -5.25
N LYS A 428 2.49 18.88 -5.58
CA LYS A 428 3.41 19.69 -6.39
C LYS A 428 2.94 19.81 -7.84
N ALA A 429 2.61 18.70 -8.49
CA ALA A 429 2.21 18.66 -9.90
C ALA A 429 0.95 19.52 -10.16
N ASN A 430 0.03 19.56 -9.21
CA ASN A 430 -1.25 20.28 -9.32
C ASN A 430 -1.27 21.60 -8.55
N ASN A 431 -0.13 22.05 -8.01
CA ASN A 431 0.01 23.31 -7.25
C ASN A 431 -1.02 23.45 -6.11
N LEU A 432 -1.39 22.33 -5.47
CA LEU A 432 -2.48 22.30 -4.49
C LEU A 432 -2.22 23.17 -3.28
N LEU A 433 -0.95 23.27 -2.83
CA LEU A 433 -0.59 24.11 -1.69
C LEU A 433 -1.00 25.58 -1.90
N THR A 434 -0.80 26.10 -3.11
CA THR A 434 -1.18 27.49 -3.45
C THR A 434 -2.68 27.64 -3.66
N LEU A 435 -3.33 26.65 -4.29
CA LEU A 435 -4.72 26.75 -4.75
C LEU A 435 -5.74 26.51 -3.64
N ILE A 436 -5.46 25.55 -2.76
CA ILE A 436 -6.40 25.10 -1.73
C ILE A 436 -5.76 25.03 -0.34
N GLY A 437 -4.45 25.21 -0.23
CA GLY A 437 -3.72 25.19 1.03
C GLY A 437 -4.17 26.34 1.94
N THR A 438 -4.22 26.05 3.23
CA THR A 438 -4.39 27.04 4.29
C THR A 438 -3.02 27.30 4.93
N ASN A 439 -2.86 28.44 5.63
CA ASN A 439 -1.63 28.74 6.35
C ASN A 439 -1.41 27.88 7.61
N ASN A 440 -2.20 26.80 7.75
CA ASN A 440 -2.14 25.92 8.92
C ASN A 440 -1.31 24.68 8.56
N THR A 441 -0.25 24.45 9.31
CA THR A 441 0.55 23.21 9.25
C THR A 441 0.16 22.31 10.42
N VAL A 442 0.04 21.04 10.17
CA VAL A 442 -0.21 20.02 11.19
C VAL A 442 1.02 19.12 11.25
N THR A 443 1.57 18.98 12.43
CA THR A 443 2.54 17.94 12.69
C THR A 443 1.78 16.71 13.17
N ARG A 444 1.77 15.64 12.38
CA ARG A 444 1.28 14.33 12.81
C ARG A 444 2.46 13.49 13.25
N TYR A 445 2.24 12.76 14.31
CA TYR A 445 3.18 11.72 14.72
C TYR A 445 2.68 10.42 14.11
N ALA A 446 3.39 9.94 13.11
CA ALA A 446 3.16 8.66 12.48
C ALA A 446 4.35 7.74 12.77
N GLY A 447 4.11 6.48 12.91
CA GLY A 447 5.17 5.47 13.07
C GLY A 447 4.60 4.14 13.51
N LEU A 448 5.04 3.09 12.85
CA LEU A 448 4.75 1.70 13.26
C LEU A 448 5.67 1.27 14.41
N GLU A 449 6.86 1.90 14.54
CA GLU A 449 7.89 1.57 15.53
C GLU A 449 7.80 2.39 16.82
N LYS A 450 8.78 2.15 17.71
CA LYS A 450 8.91 2.83 19.01
C LYS A 450 9.06 4.34 18.93
N GLU A 451 9.58 4.84 17.80
CA GLU A 451 9.82 6.27 17.61
C GLU A 451 8.76 6.88 16.69
N PHE A 452 8.15 7.95 17.15
CA PHE A 452 7.20 8.72 16.35
C PHE A 452 7.93 9.75 15.50
N PHE A 453 7.58 9.81 14.21
CA PHE A 453 8.07 10.85 13.33
C PHE A 453 7.09 12.02 13.30
N ALA A 454 7.66 13.21 13.36
CA ALA A 454 6.91 14.42 13.10
C ALA A 454 6.76 14.60 11.57
N GLN A 455 5.57 14.34 11.05
CA GLN A 455 5.23 14.66 9.66
C GLN A 455 4.56 16.04 9.62
N ALA A 456 5.21 17.01 8.99
CA ALA A 456 4.63 18.32 8.75
C ALA A 456 3.78 18.28 7.47
N ASN A 457 2.47 18.30 7.62
CA ASN A 457 1.53 18.39 6.51
C ASN A 457 0.84 19.76 6.53
N SER A 458 0.75 20.40 5.37
CA SER A 458 -0.11 21.57 5.22
C SER A 458 -1.57 21.12 5.14
N ARG A 459 -2.49 21.95 5.65
CA ARG A 459 -3.92 21.72 5.50
C ARG A 459 -4.47 22.41 4.26
N GLY A 460 -5.54 21.86 3.73
CA GLY A 460 -6.28 22.45 2.63
C GLY A 460 -7.76 22.08 2.68
N VAL A 461 -8.53 22.63 1.76
CA VAL A 461 -9.94 22.27 1.55
C VAL A 461 -10.17 22.01 0.08
N VAL A 462 -10.53 20.78 -0.28
CA VAL A 462 -10.98 20.43 -1.63
C VAL A 462 -12.44 20.81 -1.77
N PRO A 463 -12.81 21.64 -2.74
CA PRO A 463 -14.21 22.04 -2.95
C PRO A 463 -15.15 20.88 -3.19
N GLU A 464 -14.77 19.91 -4.03
CA GLU A 464 -15.58 18.74 -4.33
C GLU A 464 -14.73 17.53 -4.69
N LEU A 465 -15.11 16.37 -4.15
CA LEU A 465 -14.65 15.02 -4.51
C LEU A 465 -15.81 14.24 -5.10
N ARG A 466 -15.57 13.54 -6.20
CA ARG A 466 -16.49 12.58 -6.79
C ARG A 466 -15.88 11.18 -6.81
N LEU A 467 -16.61 10.22 -6.24
CA LEU A 467 -16.32 8.79 -6.28
C LEU A 467 -17.50 8.09 -6.94
N GLY A 468 -17.44 7.94 -8.26
CA GLY A 468 -18.62 7.49 -9.02
C GLY A 468 -19.83 8.38 -8.74
N PRO A 469 -20.96 7.82 -8.20
CA PRO A 469 -22.15 8.62 -7.89
C PRO A 469 -22.07 9.42 -6.58
N ILE A 470 -21.04 9.21 -5.76
CA ILE A 470 -20.85 9.91 -4.50
C ILE A 470 -20.22 11.27 -4.73
N VAL A 471 -20.76 12.29 -4.08
CA VAL A 471 -20.24 13.66 -4.12
C VAL A 471 -20.09 14.20 -2.72
N GLU A 472 -18.85 14.46 -2.31
CA GLU A 472 -18.53 15.15 -1.07
C GLU A 472 -18.05 16.56 -1.35
N ARG A 473 -18.33 17.51 -0.44
CA ARG A 473 -17.99 18.93 -0.63
C ARG A 473 -17.29 19.53 0.57
N ALA A 474 -16.44 20.53 0.27
CA ALA A 474 -15.67 21.27 1.26
C ALA A 474 -14.87 20.36 2.20
N ILE A 475 -14.16 19.39 1.60
CA ILE A 475 -13.44 18.33 2.31
C ILE A 475 -12.15 18.89 2.88
N PRO A 476 -11.92 18.83 4.20
CA PRO A 476 -10.63 19.14 4.77
C PRO A 476 -9.59 18.09 4.36
N VAL A 477 -8.43 18.50 3.91
CA VAL A 477 -7.40 17.58 3.41
C VAL A 477 -6.04 17.88 4.02
N SER A 478 -5.18 16.87 4.01
CA SER A 478 -3.75 16.99 4.32
C SER A 478 -2.95 17.02 3.01
N LEU A 479 -2.03 17.97 2.89
CA LEU A 479 -1.13 18.13 1.76
C LEU A 479 0.27 17.73 2.24
N SER A 480 0.74 16.55 1.83
CA SER A 480 2.02 16.00 2.28
C SER A 480 3.19 16.78 1.66
N ALA A 481 4.27 16.88 2.43
CA ALA A 481 5.57 17.37 1.98
C ALA A 481 6.64 16.26 2.09
N ASN A 482 6.24 15.01 2.28
CA ASN A 482 7.16 13.89 2.44
C ASN A 482 7.93 13.63 1.14
N THR A 483 9.20 13.26 1.28
CA THR A 483 10.08 12.90 0.15
C THR A 483 10.38 11.40 0.10
N SER A 484 9.79 10.62 1.00
CA SER A 484 9.95 9.17 1.12
C SER A 484 8.70 8.52 1.72
N GLY A 485 8.62 7.20 1.71
CA GLY A 485 7.47 6.42 2.12
C GLY A 485 6.26 6.64 1.22
N ALA A 486 5.12 6.05 1.51
CA ALA A 486 3.91 6.05 0.69
C ALA A 486 3.47 7.45 0.22
N TYR A 487 3.64 8.49 1.03
CA TYR A 487 3.27 9.86 0.64
C TYR A 487 4.37 10.63 -0.10
N GLY A 488 5.56 10.04 -0.30
CA GLY A 488 6.65 10.60 -1.10
C GLY A 488 6.65 10.12 -2.54
N THR A 489 5.80 9.16 -2.92
CA THR A 489 5.73 8.56 -4.25
C THR A 489 4.78 9.29 -5.18
N GLY A 490 4.92 9.08 -6.49
CA GLY A 490 4.04 9.65 -7.52
C GLY A 490 3.02 8.68 -8.12
N GLN A 491 2.94 7.49 -7.59
CA GLN A 491 2.16 6.39 -8.14
C GLN A 491 0.66 6.57 -7.94
N PHE A 492 0.27 7.15 -6.83
CA PHE A 492 -1.11 7.51 -6.54
C PHE A 492 -1.21 8.97 -6.09
N ALA A 493 -2.41 9.51 -6.18
CA ALA A 493 -2.66 10.90 -5.82
C ALA A 493 -2.73 11.12 -4.31
N GLY A 494 -3.20 10.13 -3.57
CA GLY A 494 -3.41 10.23 -2.13
C GLY A 494 -4.27 9.09 -1.59
N THR A 495 -4.57 9.18 -0.31
CA THR A 495 -5.33 8.20 0.45
C THR A 495 -6.63 8.81 0.93
N ILE A 496 -7.77 8.14 0.69
CA ILE A 496 -9.07 8.50 1.29
C ILE A 496 -9.25 7.67 2.54
N GLY A 497 -9.62 8.32 3.65
CA GLY A 497 -9.66 7.66 4.95
C GLY A 497 -11.00 7.77 5.67
N GLU A 498 -10.97 7.29 6.91
CA GLU A 498 -12.08 6.99 7.81
C GLU A 498 -13.06 8.17 8.02
N THR A 499 -12.56 9.41 7.98
CA THR A 499 -13.44 10.60 8.10
C THR A 499 -14.46 10.71 6.97
N ILE A 500 -14.21 10.09 5.80
CA ILE A 500 -15.20 10.00 4.72
C ILE A 500 -16.07 8.76 4.92
N TYR A 501 -15.47 7.60 5.15
CA TYR A 501 -16.20 6.33 5.22
C TYR A 501 -17.19 6.25 6.36
N SER A 502 -16.85 6.77 7.55
CA SER A 502 -17.75 6.79 8.73
C SER A 502 -19.04 7.59 8.55
N ARG A 503 -19.16 8.33 7.45
CA ARG A 503 -20.40 9.06 7.07
C ARG A 503 -21.42 8.16 6.38
N TYR A 504 -21.03 6.94 6.01
CA TYR A 504 -21.83 5.99 5.24
C TYR A 504 -21.99 4.68 6.00
N HIS A 505 -22.97 3.90 5.61
CA HIS A 505 -22.99 2.47 5.85
C HIS A 505 -22.32 1.82 4.64
N VAL A 506 -21.28 1.00 4.87
CA VAL A 506 -20.35 0.60 3.80
C VAL A 506 -20.34 -0.91 3.64
N TYR A 507 -20.27 -1.38 2.39
CA TYR A 507 -19.99 -2.78 2.07
C TYR A 507 -18.73 -2.87 1.23
N LEU A 508 -17.73 -3.60 1.72
CA LEU A 508 -16.53 -3.96 0.97
C LEU A 508 -16.82 -5.29 0.26
N ASP A 509 -17.05 -5.26 -1.03
CA ASP A 509 -17.32 -6.44 -1.85
C ASP A 509 -16.13 -6.71 -2.79
N TYR A 510 -14.99 -7.08 -2.17
CA TYR A 510 -13.73 -7.36 -2.87
C TYR A 510 -13.86 -8.47 -3.92
N PRO A 511 -14.58 -9.56 -3.65
CA PRO A 511 -14.79 -10.60 -4.66
C PRO A 511 -15.45 -10.10 -5.96
N ARG A 512 -16.10 -8.91 -5.91
CA ARG A 512 -16.74 -8.28 -7.08
C ARG A 512 -16.11 -6.93 -7.44
N ASN A 513 -14.92 -6.63 -6.92
CA ASN A 513 -14.13 -5.43 -7.18
C ASN A 513 -14.94 -4.13 -7.01
N ARG A 514 -15.63 -4.00 -5.86
CA ARG A 514 -16.47 -2.82 -5.59
C ARG A 514 -16.61 -2.52 -4.11
N ILE A 515 -16.83 -1.25 -3.81
CA ILE A 515 -17.28 -0.79 -2.50
C ILE A 515 -18.67 -0.15 -2.69
N ILE A 516 -19.60 -0.44 -1.79
CA ILE A 516 -20.96 0.07 -1.86
C ILE A 516 -21.18 1.00 -0.67
N PHE A 517 -21.76 2.15 -0.94
CA PHE A 517 -22.03 3.19 0.04
C PHE A 517 -23.52 3.47 0.15
N GLU A 518 -24.09 3.31 1.32
CA GLU A 518 -25.43 3.76 1.65
C GLU A 518 -25.35 5.05 2.45
N SER A 519 -26.04 6.08 1.98
CA SER A 519 -26.04 7.39 2.63
C SER A 519 -26.69 7.33 4.01
N THR A 520 -26.00 7.85 5.02
CA THR A 520 -26.56 8.09 6.34
C THR A 520 -26.89 9.59 6.51
N PRO A 521 -27.60 10.01 7.57
CA PRO A 521 -27.78 11.42 7.85
C PRO A 521 -26.46 12.20 7.98
N ASP A 522 -25.37 11.54 8.38
CA ASP A 522 -24.05 12.17 8.52
C ASP A 522 -23.45 12.54 7.16
N ALA A 523 -23.74 11.79 6.10
CA ALA A 523 -23.32 12.12 4.74
C ALA A 523 -23.88 13.46 4.23
N ALA A 524 -25.03 13.88 4.74
CA ALA A 524 -25.65 15.16 4.40
C ALA A 524 -25.10 16.35 5.23
N THR A 525 -24.29 16.10 6.27
CA THR A 525 -23.77 17.18 7.13
C THR A 525 -22.45 17.72 6.57
N PRO A 526 -22.17 19.03 6.67
CA PRO A 526 -20.86 19.57 6.31
C PRO A 526 -19.75 18.97 7.17
N PHE A 527 -18.54 18.84 6.59
CA PHE A 527 -17.38 18.47 7.37
C PHE A 527 -17.12 19.49 8.47
N LYS A 528 -16.88 19.01 9.67
CA LYS A 528 -16.50 19.87 10.78
C LYS A 528 -15.03 20.26 10.64
N GLN A 529 -14.70 21.51 10.91
CA GLN A 529 -13.30 21.88 11.07
C GLN A 529 -12.74 21.20 12.32
N ASP A 530 -11.60 20.57 12.18
CA ASP A 530 -10.89 20.03 13.34
C ASP A 530 -10.43 21.19 14.21
N LYS A 531 -11.03 21.30 15.39
CA LYS A 531 -10.61 22.19 16.45
C LYS A 531 -9.98 21.38 17.57
N THR A 532 -8.98 21.91 18.21
CA THR A 532 -8.23 21.22 19.26
C THR A 532 -7.85 22.16 20.39
N PHE A 533 -7.59 21.61 21.56
CA PHE A 533 -6.97 22.34 22.65
C PHE A 533 -5.47 22.63 22.38
N GLY A 534 -4.85 21.85 21.50
CA GLY A 534 -3.46 22.03 21.06
C GLY A 534 -2.45 21.14 21.78
N LEU A 535 -2.89 20.03 22.34
CA LEU A 535 -2.03 18.97 22.89
C LEU A 535 -2.07 17.74 22.00
N THR A 536 -0.90 17.13 21.82
CA THR A 536 -0.80 15.74 21.33
C THR A 536 -0.37 14.85 22.49
N LEU A 537 -1.16 13.80 22.74
CA LEU A 537 -0.96 12.84 23.82
C LEU A 537 -0.72 11.45 23.27
N ILE A 538 0.18 10.73 23.92
CA ILE A 538 0.35 9.28 23.75
C ILE A 538 0.25 8.57 25.09
N ALA A 539 -0.10 7.29 25.04
CA ALA A 539 0.02 6.41 26.18
C ALA A 539 1.47 5.91 26.33
N ALA A 540 1.86 5.55 27.51
CA ALA A 540 3.15 4.99 27.87
C ALA A 540 2.99 4.01 29.05
N GLY A 541 4.08 3.32 29.39
CA GLY A 541 4.06 2.23 30.36
C GLY A 541 3.54 0.92 29.74
N ASN A 542 3.78 -0.18 30.41
CA ASN A 542 3.36 -1.50 29.93
C ASN A 542 1.82 -1.68 29.96
N ASP A 543 1.14 -0.91 30.79
CA ASP A 543 -0.30 -0.89 30.95
C ASP A 543 -1.01 0.19 30.12
N LEU A 544 -0.26 1.02 29.39
CA LEU A 544 -0.75 2.14 28.57
C LEU A 544 -1.56 3.18 29.35
N HIS A 545 -1.38 3.27 30.68
CA HIS A 545 -2.09 4.19 31.57
C HIS A 545 -1.23 5.34 32.09
N THR A 546 -0.07 5.56 31.50
CA THR A 546 0.76 6.76 31.69
C THR A 546 0.60 7.63 30.43
N PHE A 547 0.23 8.90 30.59
CA PHE A 547 -0.04 9.77 29.43
C PHE A 547 0.99 10.87 29.32
N VAL A 548 1.61 10.96 28.16
CA VAL A 548 2.72 11.88 27.89
C VAL A 548 2.34 12.86 26.79
N VAL A 549 2.58 14.13 27.05
CA VAL A 549 2.49 15.19 26.05
C VAL A 549 3.67 15.07 25.09
N THR A 550 3.42 14.75 23.83
CA THR A 550 4.47 14.67 22.79
C THR A 550 4.70 16.01 22.10
N ALA A 551 3.64 16.80 21.95
CA ALA A 551 3.73 18.11 21.34
C ALA A 551 2.67 19.07 21.91
N VAL A 552 3.00 20.35 21.84
CA VAL A 552 2.11 21.49 22.19
C VAL A 552 2.14 22.47 21.03
N ALA A 553 0.97 22.72 20.42
CA ALA A 553 0.87 23.67 19.32
C ALA A 553 1.23 25.09 19.76
N ALA A 554 2.06 25.78 18.99
CA ALA A 554 2.42 27.15 19.25
C ALA A 554 1.17 28.06 19.26
N ASN A 555 1.11 28.98 20.22
CA ASN A 555 -0.01 29.91 20.41
C ASN A 555 -1.36 29.26 20.75
N SER A 556 -1.41 27.95 20.96
CA SER A 556 -2.62 27.22 21.35
C SER A 556 -3.08 27.58 22.76
N PRO A 557 -4.34 27.23 23.11
CA PRO A 557 -4.81 27.30 24.49
C PRO A 557 -3.95 26.47 25.46
N ALA A 558 -3.47 25.29 25.01
CA ALA A 558 -2.57 24.45 25.80
C ALA A 558 -1.21 25.14 26.06
N ALA A 559 -0.62 25.81 25.06
CA ALA A 559 0.60 26.57 25.23
C ALA A 559 0.40 27.74 26.21
N LYS A 560 -0.73 28.46 26.12
CA LYS A 560 -1.11 29.54 27.05
C LYS A 560 -1.33 29.03 28.45
N ALA A 561 -1.83 27.79 28.61
CA ALA A 561 -1.96 27.11 29.88
C ALA A 561 -0.63 26.56 30.43
N ASN A 562 0.49 26.77 29.69
CA ASN A 562 1.84 26.36 30.06
C ASN A 562 2.07 24.84 30.07
N PHE A 563 1.37 24.06 29.21
CA PHE A 563 1.77 22.69 28.90
C PHE A 563 3.05 22.69 28.08
N GLN A 564 3.86 21.64 28.25
CA GLN A 564 5.12 21.45 27.51
C GLN A 564 5.25 20.01 27.04
N ALA A 565 6.00 19.81 25.96
CA ALA A 565 6.38 18.46 25.55
C ALA A 565 7.14 17.75 26.69
N LYS A 566 6.89 16.46 26.85
CA LYS A 566 7.37 15.58 27.93
C LYS A 566 6.69 15.78 29.29
N ASP A 567 5.65 16.59 29.40
CA ASP A 567 4.79 16.56 30.59
C ASP A 567 4.11 15.19 30.68
N GLU A 568 4.13 14.60 31.86
CA GLU A 568 3.40 13.37 32.17
C GLU A 568 2.13 13.76 32.93
N ILE A 569 0.95 13.47 32.37
CA ILE A 569 -0.33 13.72 33.06
C ILE A 569 -0.53 12.62 34.09
N THR A 570 -0.57 12.99 35.39
CA THR A 570 -0.68 12.04 36.50
C THR A 570 -2.06 12.02 37.13
N ALA A 571 -2.84 13.10 36.98
CA ALA A 571 -4.23 13.15 37.42
C ALA A 571 -5.02 14.21 36.65
N LEU A 572 -6.35 14.04 36.57
CA LEU A 572 -7.33 14.99 36.06
C LEU A 572 -8.38 15.21 37.15
N ASP A 573 -8.59 16.45 37.55
CA ASP A 573 -9.50 16.86 38.64
C ASP A 573 -9.35 16.02 39.94
N GLY A 574 -8.11 15.67 40.26
CA GLY A 574 -7.76 14.85 41.41
C GLY A 574 -7.95 13.34 41.21
N VAL A 575 -8.53 12.90 40.10
CA VAL A 575 -8.63 11.48 39.76
C VAL A 575 -7.31 11.03 39.11
N PRO A 576 -6.66 9.96 39.61
CA PRO A 576 -5.42 9.45 39.01
C PRO A 576 -5.56 9.12 37.53
N ALA A 577 -4.56 9.48 36.74
CA ALA A 577 -4.55 9.24 35.27
C ALA A 577 -4.73 7.75 34.91
N SER A 578 -4.24 6.85 35.77
CA SER A 578 -4.41 5.39 35.60
C SER A 578 -5.87 4.88 35.62
N LYS A 579 -6.83 5.76 35.92
CA LYS A 579 -8.26 5.45 35.87
C LYS A 579 -8.93 5.83 34.55
N PHE A 580 -8.19 6.45 33.64
CA PHE A 580 -8.66 6.87 32.32
C PHE A 580 -8.02 6.03 31.23
N ALA A 581 -8.73 5.84 30.13
CA ALA A 581 -8.12 5.50 28.86
C ALA A 581 -7.56 6.77 28.17
N LEU A 582 -6.69 6.63 27.20
CA LEU A 582 -6.19 7.78 26.43
C LEU A 582 -7.33 8.48 25.68
N SER A 583 -8.31 7.73 25.17
CA SER A 583 -9.53 8.24 24.55
C SER A 583 -10.34 9.12 25.50
N ASP A 584 -10.43 8.76 26.78
CA ASP A 584 -11.13 9.57 27.78
C ASP A 584 -10.48 10.94 27.95
N LEU A 585 -9.14 10.97 28.09
CA LEU A 585 -8.40 12.24 28.20
C LEU A 585 -8.54 13.10 26.95
N ARG A 586 -8.52 12.48 25.76
CA ARG A 586 -8.76 13.19 24.49
C ARG A 586 -10.17 13.76 24.42
N ASN A 587 -11.17 13.02 24.92
CA ASN A 587 -12.55 13.50 25.02
C ASN A 587 -12.68 14.68 26.00
N HIS A 588 -11.99 14.66 27.14
CA HIS A 588 -11.93 15.81 28.06
C HIS A 588 -11.34 17.05 27.36
N LEU A 589 -10.23 16.89 26.62
CA LEU A 589 -9.60 17.97 25.86
C LEU A 589 -10.44 18.49 24.67
N ALA A 590 -11.55 17.82 24.32
CA ALA A 590 -12.50 18.22 23.29
C ALA A 590 -13.76 18.91 23.83
N ARG A 591 -13.94 19.02 25.15
CA ARG A 591 -15.13 19.61 25.80
C ARG A 591 -14.97 21.13 25.97
N GLU A 592 -15.28 21.87 24.94
CA GLU A 592 -15.16 23.33 24.95
C GLU A 592 -15.96 23.97 26.09
N GLY A 593 -15.33 24.86 26.84
CA GLY A 593 -15.93 25.60 27.94
C GLY A 593 -15.81 24.94 29.32
N GLU A 594 -15.43 23.66 29.39
CA GLU A 594 -15.20 22.99 30.68
C GLU A 594 -13.88 23.47 31.32
N SER A 595 -13.89 23.62 32.65
CA SER A 595 -12.70 23.99 33.42
C SER A 595 -12.17 22.76 34.15
N GLU A 596 -10.93 22.40 33.87
CA GLU A 596 -10.29 21.20 34.38
C GLU A 596 -8.95 21.51 35.07
N THR A 597 -8.53 20.65 35.98
CA THR A 597 -7.26 20.74 36.67
C THR A 597 -6.42 19.50 36.38
N PHE A 598 -5.39 19.67 35.55
CA PHE A 598 -4.42 18.63 35.26
C PHE A 598 -3.29 18.65 36.27
N THR A 599 -3.01 17.52 36.92
CA THR A 599 -1.75 17.35 37.63
C THR A 599 -0.74 16.74 36.69
N ILE A 600 0.34 17.47 36.44
CA ILE A 600 1.43 17.01 35.56
C ILE A 600 2.70 16.77 36.38
N LYS A 601 3.54 15.85 35.89
CA LYS A 601 4.90 15.65 36.36
C LYS A 601 5.87 16.18 35.30
N ARG A 602 6.65 17.19 35.67
CA ARG A 602 7.66 17.84 34.81
C ARG A 602 9.01 17.85 35.50
N GLY A 603 10.03 17.23 34.93
CA GLY A 603 11.35 17.14 35.55
C GLY A 603 11.33 16.54 36.96
N GLY A 604 10.46 15.57 37.20
CA GLY A 604 10.28 14.90 38.50
C GLY A 604 9.40 15.65 39.51
N LYS A 605 8.95 16.87 39.21
CA LYS A 605 8.10 17.68 40.10
C LYS A 605 6.64 17.65 39.67
N LEU A 606 5.72 17.52 40.62
CA LEU A 606 4.28 17.65 40.38
C LEU A 606 3.88 19.13 40.33
N THR A 607 3.07 19.46 39.34
CA THR A 607 2.54 20.82 39.11
C THR A 607 1.08 20.71 38.70
N ALA A 608 0.22 21.54 39.27
CA ALA A 608 -1.17 21.63 38.83
C ALA A 608 -1.31 22.71 37.75
N ILE A 609 -1.99 22.36 36.65
CA ILE A 609 -2.40 23.29 35.60
C ILE A 609 -3.93 23.33 35.59
N LYS A 610 -4.48 24.45 36.04
CA LYS A 610 -5.91 24.72 35.95
C LYS A 610 -6.18 25.53 34.68
N THR A 611 -7.06 25.04 33.81
CA THR A 611 -7.37 25.69 32.55
C THR A 611 -8.82 25.48 32.15
N THR A 612 -9.36 26.40 31.39
CA THR A 612 -10.62 26.18 30.67
C THR A 612 -10.30 25.68 29.27
N ILE A 613 -10.96 24.61 28.84
CA ILE A 613 -10.77 24.04 27.49
C ILE A 613 -11.36 25.02 26.48
N VAL A 614 -10.49 25.56 25.64
CA VAL A 614 -10.85 26.40 24.50
C VAL A 614 -10.35 25.72 23.25
N LEU A 615 -11.25 25.45 22.31
CA LEU A 615 -10.88 24.82 21.04
C LEU A 615 -10.54 25.89 20.00
N TYR A 616 -9.42 25.73 19.32
CA TYR A 616 -8.98 26.63 18.26
C TYR A 616 -8.70 25.87 16.96
N GLY A 617 -8.95 26.53 15.84
CA GLY A 617 -8.69 25.98 14.49
C GLY A 617 -7.30 26.34 13.96
N GLY A 618 -6.31 26.53 14.85
CA GLY A 618 -4.93 26.84 14.47
C GLY A 618 -4.11 25.62 14.11
N ASN A 619 -2.77 25.77 14.10
CA ASN A 619 -1.85 24.67 13.86
C ASN A 619 -2.06 23.59 14.95
N ILE A 620 -2.43 22.40 14.50
CA ILE A 620 -2.58 21.23 15.37
C ILE A 620 -1.22 20.52 15.37
N PRO A 621 -0.65 20.25 16.55
CA PRO A 621 0.66 19.62 16.63
C PRO A 621 0.62 18.16 16.21
#